data_31248e23c95330fa87f6a5d4823b0d9f
#
_entry.id   31248e23c95330fa87f6a5d4823b0d9f
#
_cell.length_a   1.000
_cell.length_b   1.000
_cell.length_c   1.000
_cell.angle_alpha   90.00
_cell.angle_beta   90.00
_cell.angle_gamma   90.00
#
_symmetry.space_group_name_H-M   'P 1'
#
loop_
_entity.id
_entity.type
_entity.pdbx_description
1 polymer ?
#
loop_
_entity_poly.entity_id
_entity_poly.type
_entity_poly.pdbx_seq_one_letter_code
_entity_poly.pdbx_strand_id
1 'polypeptide(L)'
;MIRHSLTAVACVIAAAVVVPRVGHAQTFKVARFNIGGDGGTDYLTAEPGTGRVFVSRGTHVMVVDGATGKVLGDIPDTPRTHGIALAPTSNHGFITNGGDSTVTMFDLRTLAVIKKIPVRVGGLDGIMYEDFSDRIILTNHSRPIGTAVALDAKTGDIVGTAELEDNGPEGAASDGKGRIFVNNEGKNTIQVIDVKTMRVLASWPLAPCDGPTGIAYDRTTNRIFCGCGKTSVVVDATSGKVVATIANGDGVDALGWDASQQLIYIPAGRDSSVTVVHEDAPDRYTVVATVPTMRGAKTITVDPVKHVAYLFQPEYGPPPAPAPGSPPPAPGGRGPRGPVIAAWFFAISH
;
A
#
# COMPACT_ATOMS: atom_id res chain seq x y z
N MET A 1 64.62 -11.51 54.13
CA MET A 1 63.73 -10.34 53.96
C MET A 1 63.28 -10.31 52.50
N ILE A 2 62.06 -10.79 52.22
CA ILE A 2 61.51 -10.82 50.87
C ILE A 2 60.44 -9.73 50.83
N ARG A 3 60.66 -8.70 49.99
CA ARG A 3 59.69 -7.61 49.75
C ARG A 3 58.75 -8.02 48.64
N HIS A 4 57.47 -8.11 48.96
CA HIS A 4 56.40 -8.30 47.96
C HIS A 4 55.89 -6.95 47.51
N SER A 5 56.07 -6.65 46.22
CA SER A 5 55.45 -5.49 45.57
C SER A 5 54.05 -5.86 45.13
N LEU A 6 53.03 -5.17 45.65
CA LEU A 6 51.62 -5.24 45.14
C LEU A 6 51.49 -4.25 44.01
N THR A 7 51.22 -4.77 42.82
CA THR A 7 50.86 -3.95 41.65
C THR A 7 49.32 -3.83 41.66
N ALA A 8 48.80 -2.61 41.83
CA ALA A 8 47.38 -2.29 41.72
C ALA A 8 47.03 -2.14 40.26
N VAL A 9 46.12 -2.97 39.77
CA VAL A 9 45.52 -2.84 38.44
C VAL A 9 44.29 -1.94 38.57
N ALA A 10 44.36 -0.75 37.99
CA ALA A 10 43.21 0.16 37.87
C ALA A 10 42.32 -0.28 36.66
N CYS A 11 41.13 -0.79 36.90
CA CYS A 11 40.11 -0.98 35.89
C CYS A 11 39.47 0.35 35.54
N VAL A 12 39.74 0.87 34.34
CA VAL A 12 39.02 2.02 33.79
C VAL A 12 37.72 1.50 33.15
N ILE A 13 36.57 1.75 33.81
CA ILE A 13 35.26 1.51 33.26
C ILE A 13 34.92 2.68 32.33
N ALA A 14 35.01 2.49 31.03
CA ALA A 14 34.54 3.45 30.06
C ALA A 14 33.00 3.37 30.00
N ALA A 15 32.32 4.33 30.61
CA ALA A 15 30.87 4.50 30.44
C ALA A 15 30.60 5.06 29.04
N ALA A 16 30.03 4.26 28.14
CA ALA A 16 29.53 4.74 26.88
C ALA A 16 28.29 5.62 27.14
N VAL A 17 28.45 6.93 27.00
CA VAL A 17 27.33 7.88 27.00
C VAL A 17 26.59 7.70 25.68
N VAL A 18 25.43 7.00 25.69
CA VAL A 18 24.51 6.98 24.59
C VAL A 18 23.82 8.36 24.54
N VAL A 19 24.32 9.24 23.70
CA VAL A 19 23.65 10.52 23.41
C VAL A 19 22.44 10.16 22.52
N PRO A 20 21.19 10.43 22.95
CA PRO A 20 20.05 10.26 22.06
C PRO A 20 20.24 11.23 20.88
N ARG A 21 20.36 10.70 19.65
CA ARG A 21 20.26 11.53 18.45
C ARG A 21 18.85 12.07 18.41
N VAL A 22 18.70 13.37 18.64
CA VAL A 22 17.48 14.11 18.35
C VAL A 22 17.27 13.95 16.84
N GLY A 23 16.25 13.20 16.44
CA GLY A 23 15.89 13.05 15.05
C GLY A 23 15.67 14.45 14.47
N HIS A 24 16.45 14.83 13.46
CA HIS A 24 16.21 16.08 12.77
C HIS A 24 14.90 15.93 12.03
N ALA A 25 13.93 16.81 12.32
CA ALA A 25 12.71 16.89 11.55
C ALA A 25 13.08 17.10 10.07
N GLN A 26 12.69 16.15 9.23
CA GLN A 26 12.94 16.27 7.80
C GLN A 26 11.89 17.19 7.17
N THR A 27 12.30 18.01 6.21
CA THR A 27 11.38 18.91 5.51
C THR A 27 10.90 18.23 4.22
N PHE A 28 9.61 17.99 4.13
CA PHE A 28 8.99 17.43 2.94
C PHE A 28 8.33 18.54 2.12
N LYS A 29 8.52 18.47 0.80
CA LYS A 29 7.84 19.34 -0.17
C LYS A 29 6.63 18.60 -0.72
N VAL A 30 5.51 19.31 -0.84
CA VAL A 30 4.28 18.79 -1.41
C VAL A 30 3.96 19.59 -2.67
N ALA A 31 4.08 18.95 -3.83
CA ALA A 31 3.50 19.48 -5.06
C ALA A 31 2.08 18.95 -5.21
N ARG A 32 1.18 19.80 -5.71
CA ARG A 32 -0.23 19.47 -5.91
C ARG A 32 -0.67 19.88 -7.32
N PHE A 33 -1.21 18.94 -8.07
CA PHE A 33 -1.66 19.14 -9.44
C PHE A 33 -3.12 18.79 -9.59
N ASN A 34 -3.90 19.62 -10.28
CA ASN A 34 -5.24 19.24 -10.71
C ASN A 34 -5.13 18.51 -12.05
N ILE A 35 -5.26 17.20 -12.05
CA ILE A 35 -5.14 16.35 -13.24
C ILE A 35 -6.46 16.23 -14.03
N GLY A 36 -7.55 16.80 -13.52
CA GLY A 36 -8.85 16.80 -14.18
C GLY A 36 -9.49 15.42 -14.32
N GLY A 37 -10.47 15.32 -15.20
CA GLY A 37 -11.19 14.09 -15.52
C GLY A 37 -12.20 13.67 -14.47
N ASP A 38 -13.05 12.72 -14.84
CA ASP A 38 -14.10 12.16 -14.01
C ASP A 38 -13.63 10.94 -13.21
N GLY A 39 -14.51 10.41 -12.38
CA GLY A 39 -14.34 9.16 -11.68
C GLY A 39 -13.86 9.29 -10.24
N GLY A 40 -13.87 8.15 -9.57
CA GLY A 40 -13.51 8.04 -8.15
C GLY A 40 -12.01 7.96 -7.92
N THR A 41 -11.67 7.31 -6.82
CA THR A 41 -10.29 6.97 -6.45
C THR A 41 -10.29 5.67 -5.68
N ASP A 42 -9.19 4.95 -5.83
CA ASP A 42 -8.77 3.86 -4.98
C ASP A 42 -7.24 3.80 -5.00
N TYR A 43 -6.62 2.67 -5.37
CA TYR A 43 -5.16 2.57 -5.40
C TYR A 43 -4.54 3.32 -6.58
N LEU A 44 -3.26 3.60 -6.44
CA LEU A 44 -2.41 4.12 -7.50
C LEU A 44 -1.06 3.39 -7.44
N THR A 45 -0.36 3.33 -8.59
CA THR A 45 0.91 2.61 -8.69
C THR A 45 1.93 3.40 -9.50
N ALA A 46 3.06 3.73 -8.87
CA ALA A 46 4.20 4.32 -9.55
C ALA A 46 4.97 3.25 -10.33
N GLU A 47 5.37 3.58 -11.55
CA GLU A 47 6.32 2.76 -12.30
C GLU A 47 7.74 3.19 -11.95
N PRO A 48 8.54 2.33 -11.31
CA PRO A 48 9.82 2.72 -10.75
C PRO A 48 10.76 3.39 -11.75
N GLY A 49 11.27 4.56 -11.41
CA GLY A 49 12.26 5.32 -12.17
C GLY A 49 11.75 6.02 -13.42
N THR A 50 10.58 5.67 -13.95
CA THR A 50 10.04 6.30 -15.18
C THR A 50 9.37 7.63 -14.88
N GLY A 51 8.79 7.78 -13.68
CA GLY A 51 7.95 8.91 -13.30
C GLY A 51 6.50 8.79 -13.74
N ARG A 52 6.10 7.68 -14.38
CA ARG A 52 4.69 7.42 -14.68
C ARG A 52 3.99 6.90 -13.43
N VAL A 53 2.80 7.42 -13.18
CA VAL A 53 1.93 6.96 -12.09
C VAL A 53 0.58 6.58 -12.68
N PHE A 54 0.14 5.35 -12.41
CA PHE A 54 -1.14 4.80 -12.82
C PHE A 54 -2.13 5.06 -11.70
N VAL A 55 -3.22 5.77 -11.99
CA VAL A 55 -4.20 6.23 -10.99
C VAL A 55 -5.57 5.62 -11.31
N SER A 56 -6.15 4.86 -10.38
CA SER A 56 -7.51 4.35 -10.54
C SER A 56 -8.53 5.49 -10.50
N ARG A 57 -9.47 5.50 -11.45
CA ARG A 57 -10.50 6.53 -11.60
C ARG A 57 -11.92 5.94 -11.62
N GLY A 58 -12.07 4.75 -11.06
CA GLY A 58 -13.36 4.07 -10.94
C GLY A 58 -13.87 3.42 -12.22
N THR A 59 -13.78 4.06 -13.38
CA THR A 59 -14.21 3.53 -14.68
C THR A 59 -13.06 3.35 -15.67
N HIS A 60 -11.89 3.88 -15.35
CA HIS A 60 -10.68 3.86 -16.17
C HIS A 60 -9.44 4.01 -15.29
N VAL A 61 -8.26 3.81 -15.85
CA VAL A 61 -6.97 4.12 -15.22
C VAL A 61 -6.29 5.24 -16.00
N MET A 62 -6.05 6.35 -15.32
CA MET A 62 -5.33 7.49 -15.86
C MET A 62 -3.83 7.32 -15.61
N VAL A 63 -2.99 7.58 -16.62
CA VAL A 63 -1.54 7.59 -16.49
C VAL A 63 -1.03 9.02 -16.44
N VAL A 64 -0.30 9.36 -15.38
CA VAL A 64 0.11 10.73 -15.07
C VAL A 64 1.63 10.81 -14.95
N ASP A 65 2.22 11.90 -15.43
CA ASP A 65 3.60 12.28 -15.11
C ASP A 65 3.69 12.77 -13.65
N GLY A 66 4.43 12.05 -12.82
CA GLY A 66 4.51 12.32 -11.40
C GLY A 66 5.18 13.65 -11.01
N ALA A 67 5.98 14.24 -11.92
CA ALA A 67 6.67 15.50 -11.66
C ALA A 67 5.83 16.73 -12.03
N THR A 68 4.92 16.58 -13.00
CA THR A 68 4.19 17.73 -13.58
C THR A 68 2.69 17.63 -13.46
N GLY A 69 2.14 16.46 -13.12
CA GLY A 69 0.71 16.20 -13.13
C GLY A 69 0.10 16.09 -14.54
N LYS A 70 0.93 16.09 -15.59
CA LYS A 70 0.44 15.97 -16.97
C LYS A 70 -0.13 14.57 -17.21
N VAL A 71 -1.33 14.50 -17.78
CA VAL A 71 -1.92 13.24 -18.23
C VAL A 71 -1.16 12.75 -19.46
N LEU A 72 -0.63 11.53 -19.40
CA LEU A 72 0.17 10.89 -20.45
C LEU A 72 -0.66 9.90 -21.26
N GLY A 73 -1.72 9.35 -20.68
CA GLY A 73 -2.58 8.37 -21.31
C GLY A 73 -3.72 7.92 -20.42
N ASP A 74 -4.55 7.04 -20.97
CA ASP A 74 -5.72 6.50 -20.31
C ASP A 74 -5.96 5.06 -20.75
N ILE A 75 -6.39 4.19 -19.80
CA ILE A 75 -6.78 2.82 -20.06
C ILE A 75 -8.28 2.74 -19.76
N PRO A 76 -9.14 2.74 -20.78
CA PRO A 76 -10.59 2.78 -20.59
C PRO A 76 -11.18 1.43 -20.23
N ASP A 77 -12.47 1.42 -19.94
CA ASP A 77 -13.28 0.22 -19.76
C ASP A 77 -12.79 -0.70 -18.63
N THR A 78 -12.48 -0.08 -17.48
CA THR A 78 -12.11 -0.79 -16.25
C THR A 78 -13.15 -0.50 -15.16
N PRO A 79 -14.33 -1.16 -15.19
CA PRO A 79 -15.48 -0.82 -14.37
C PRO A 79 -15.22 -1.11 -12.88
N ARG A 80 -15.39 -0.09 -12.05
CA ARG A 80 -15.10 -0.10 -10.62
C ARG A 80 -13.68 -0.60 -10.37
N THR A 81 -12.73 0.10 -11.01
CA THR A 81 -11.30 -0.16 -10.88
C THR A 81 -10.84 0.04 -9.43
N HIS A 82 -10.04 -0.88 -8.93
CA HIS A 82 -9.40 -0.79 -7.62
C HIS A 82 -7.88 -0.64 -7.75
N GLY A 83 -7.15 -1.71 -7.96
CA GLY A 83 -5.69 -1.73 -7.97
C GLY A 83 -5.06 -1.92 -9.35
N ILE A 84 -3.80 -1.54 -9.47
CA ILE A 84 -2.97 -1.69 -10.67
C ILE A 84 -1.66 -2.37 -10.27
N ALA A 85 -1.28 -3.44 -10.97
CA ALA A 85 0.02 -4.09 -10.83
C ALA A 85 0.81 -3.98 -12.15
N LEU A 86 2.11 -3.75 -12.04
CA LEU A 86 3.01 -3.60 -13.18
C LEU A 86 4.01 -4.75 -13.17
N ALA A 87 4.04 -5.56 -14.24
CA ALA A 87 4.96 -6.66 -14.45
C ALA A 87 5.98 -6.30 -15.54
N PRO A 88 7.09 -5.64 -15.19
CA PRO A 88 8.03 -5.10 -16.17
C PRO A 88 8.72 -6.19 -16.99
N THR A 89 8.91 -7.37 -16.43
CA THR A 89 9.56 -8.50 -17.10
C THR A 89 8.82 -8.95 -18.36
N SER A 90 7.48 -8.93 -18.31
CA SER A 90 6.61 -9.27 -19.44
C SER A 90 6.12 -8.06 -20.23
N ASN A 91 6.44 -6.83 -19.79
CA ASN A 91 5.88 -5.57 -20.30
C ASN A 91 4.36 -5.50 -20.19
N HIS A 92 3.78 -6.10 -19.16
CA HIS A 92 2.34 -6.11 -18.94
C HIS A 92 1.96 -5.36 -17.67
N GLY A 93 0.77 -4.76 -17.72
CA GLY A 93 0.09 -4.24 -16.54
C GLY A 93 -1.26 -4.95 -16.34
N PHE A 94 -1.74 -4.97 -15.11
CA PHE A 94 -2.96 -5.64 -14.70
C PHE A 94 -3.79 -4.73 -13.81
N ILE A 95 -5.10 -4.70 -14.04
CA ILE A 95 -6.04 -3.84 -13.31
C ILE A 95 -7.19 -4.69 -12.78
N THR A 96 -7.48 -4.62 -11.48
CA THR A 96 -8.65 -5.26 -10.90
C THR A 96 -9.91 -4.44 -11.17
N ASN A 97 -10.95 -5.10 -11.72
CA ASN A 97 -12.25 -4.52 -12.05
C ASN A 97 -13.31 -5.14 -11.15
N GLY A 98 -13.64 -4.46 -10.03
CA GLY A 98 -14.63 -4.95 -9.08
C GLY A 98 -16.07 -4.89 -9.61
N GLY A 99 -16.33 -4.19 -10.73
CA GLY A 99 -17.67 -4.04 -11.32
C GLY A 99 -18.14 -5.23 -12.14
N ASP A 100 -17.23 -5.96 -12.76
CA ASP A 100 -17.54 -7.11 -13.62
C ASP A 100 -16.74 -8.37 -13.29
N SER A 101 -15.99 -8.35 -12.19
CA SER A 101 -15.14 -9.46 -11.73
C SER A 101 -14.12 -9.91 -12.78
N THR A 102 -13.51 -8.97 -13.46
CA THR A 102 -12.42 -9.22 -14.42
C THR A 102 -11.11 -8.56 -13.98
N VAL A 103 -10.00 -9.01 -14.55
CA VAL A 103 -8.73 -8.33 -14.55
C VAL A 103 -8.41 -7.89 -15.96
N THR A 104 -8.19 -6.58 -16.17
CA THR A 104 -7.72 -6.06 -17.45
C THR A 104 -6.22 -6.21 -17.56
N MET A 105 -5.73 -6.93 -18.55
CA MET A 105 -4.32 -7.04 -18.91
C MET A 105 -4.03 -6.07 -20.05
N PHE A 106 -2.99 -5.27 -19.92
CA PHE A 106 -2.60 -4.25 -20.90
C PHE A 106 -1.08 -4.22 -21.15
N ASP A 107 -0.66 -3.68 -22.29
CA ASP A 107 0.75 -3.45 -22.63
C ASP A 107 1.26 -2.19 -21.92
N LEU A 108 2.32 -2.28 -21.13
CA LEU A 108 2.85 -1.15 -20.34
C LEU A 108 3.37 -0.01 -21.20
N ARG A 109 3.90 -0.29 -22.36
CA ARG A 109 4.50 0.74 -23.24
C ARG A 109 3.45 1.51 -24.02
N THR A 110 2.44 0.81 -24.55
CA THR A 110 1.42 1.40 -25.43
C THR A 110 0.13 1.75 -24.71
N LEU A 111 -0.10 1.23 -23.49
CA LEU A 111 -1.33 1.28 -22.72
C LEU A 111 -2.52 0.56 -23.37
N ALA A 112 -2.30 -0.15 -24.46
CA ALA A 112 -3.35 -0.88 -25.17
C ALA A 112 -3.82 -2.08 -24.35
N VAL A 113 -5.12 -2.24 -24.22
CA VAL A 113 -5.74 -3.43 -23.59
C VAL A 113 -5.43 -4.65 -24.45
N ILE A 114 -4.86 -5.68 -23.84
CA ILE A 114 -4.56 -6.97 -24.47
C ILE A 114 -5.78 -7.89 -24.35
N LYS A 115 -6.28 -8.06 -23.12
CA LYS A 115 -7.48 -8.88 -22.85
C LYS A 115 -8.08 -8.57 -21.49
N LYS A 116 -9.35 -8.97 -21.29
CA LYS A 116 -9.99 -9.07 -20.00
C LYS A 116 -10.02 -10.53 -19.54
N ILE A 117 -9.60 -10.77 -18.32
CA ILE A 117 -9.46 -12.09 -17.70
C ILE A 117 -10.60 -12.24 -16.69
N PRO A 118 -11.56 -13.14 -16.92
CA PRO A 118 -12.61 -13.36 -15.94
C PRO A 118 -12.05 -14.11 -14.73
N VAL A 119 -12.18 -13.48 -13.56
CA VAL A 119 -11.85 -14.09 -12.27
C VAL A 119 -13.19 -14.41 -11.61
N ARG A 120 -13.52 -15.69 -11.51
CA ARG A 120 -14.86 -16.16 -11.09
C ARG A 120 -15.11 -15.99 -9.57
N VAL A 121 -14.68 -14.85 -9.02
CA VAL A 121 -14.88 -14.43 -7.63
C VAL A 121 -15.32 -12.97 -7.62
N GLY A 122 -16.18 -12.60 -6.70
CA GLY A 122 -16.65 -11.21 -6.56
C GLY A 122 -15.71 -10.37 -5.72
N GLY A 123 -15.89 -9.03 -5.75
CA GLY A 123 -15.20 -8.11 -4.85
C GLY A 123 -13.70 -8.04 -5.07
N LEU A 124 -13.24 -8.06 -6.33
CA LEU A 124 -11.82 -7.86 -6.64
C LEU A 124 -11.35 -6.52 -6.09
N ASP A 125 -10.19 -6.50 -5.43
CA ASP A 125 -9.65 -5.33 -4.75
C ASP A 125 -8.15 -5.19 -4.98
N GLY A 126 -7.32 -5.44 -3.95
CA GLY A 126 -5.87 -5.29 -4.00
C GLY A 126 -5.22 -6.16 -5.07
N ILE A 127 -4.11 -5.68 -5.62
CA ILE A 127 -3.32 -6.41 -6.63
C ILE A 127 -1.85 -6.00 -6.52
N MET A 128 -0.94 -6.96 -6.69
CA MET A 128 0.50 -6.71 -6.74
C MET A 128 1.19 -7.62 -7.75
N TYR A 129 2.35 -7.17 -8.23
CA TYR A 129 3.29 -8.01 -8.95
C TYR A 129 4.26 -8.67 -7.96
N GLU A 130 4.44 -9.97 -8.08
CA GLU A 130 5.33 -10.78 -7.28
C GLU A 130 6.52 -11.25 -8.15
N ASP A 131 7.68 -10.68 -7.88
CA ASP A 131 8.86 -10.74 -8.74
C ASP A 131 9.62 -12.08 -8.68
N PHE A 132 9.52 -12.84 -7.57
CA PHE A 132 10.22 -14.13 -7.44
C PHE A 132 9.62 -15.22 -8.33
N SER A 133 8.32 -15.25 -8.51
CA SER A 133 7.62 -16.26 -9.29
C SER A 133 7.04 -15.74 -10.61
N ASP A 134 7.22 -14.45 -10.92
CA ASP A 134 6.64 -13.74 -12.08
C ASP A 134 5.11 -13.88 -12.13
N ARG A 135 4.46 -13.58 -11.01
CA ARG A 135 3.01 -13.70 -10.84
C ARG A 135 2.36 -12.38 -10.46
N ILE A 136 1.10 -12.28 -10.82
CA ILE A 136 0.21 -11.25 -10.30
C ILE A 136 -0.62 -11.87 -9.19
N ILE A 137 -0.58 -11.25 -8.03
CA ILE A 137 -1.38 -11.67 -6.87
C ILE A 137 -2.48 -10.62 -6.67
N LEU A 138 -3.72 -11.06 -6.63
CA LEU A 138 -4.86 -10.21 -6.31
C LEU A 138 -5.64 -10.78 -5.14
N THR A 139 -6.26 -9.89 -4.37
CA THR A 139 -7.16 -10.20 -3.27
C THR A 139 -8.60 -9.88 -3.65
N ASN A 140 -9.56 -10.52 -2.98
CA ASN A 140 -10.97 -10.25 -3.21
C ASN A 140 -11.81 -10.47 -1.95
N HIS A 141 -12.88 -9.70 -1.84
CA HIS A 141 -13.83 -9.71 -0.73
C HIS A 141 -15.01 -10.65 -0.96
N SER A 142 -14.77 -11.84 -1.51
CA SER A 142 -15.82 -12.85 -1.70
C SER A 142 -16.44 -13.28 -0.37
N ARG A 143 -17.73 -13.61 -0.41
CA ARG A 143 -18.45 -14.14 0.75
C ARG A 143 -18.74 -15.62 0.60
N PRO A 144 -18.64 -16.44 1.66
CA PRO A 144 -18.31 -16.05 3.04
C PRO A 144 -16.81 -15.80 3.28
N ILE A 145 -15.94 -16.22 2.39
CA ILE A 145 -14.49 -16.22 2.54
C ILE A 145 -13.86 -15.55 1.33
N GLY A 146 -12.93 -14.61 1.55
CA GLY A 146 -12.09 -14.01 0.53
C GLY A 146 -10.99 -14.96 0.07
N THR A 147 -10.39 -14.64 -1.06
CA THR A 147 -9.27 -15.43 -1.61
C THR A 147 -8.14 -14.54 -2.09
N ALA A 148 -6.93 -15.11 -2.12
CA ALA A 148 -5.83 -14.60 -2.93
C ALA A 148 -5.73 -15.44 -4.21
N VAL A 149 -5.73 -14.79 -5.36
CA VAL A 149 -5.64 -15.45 -6.68
C VAL A 149 -4.32 -15.08 -7.32
N ALA A 150 -3.62 -16.06 -7.89
CA ALA A 150 -2.38 -15.86 -8.63
C ALA A 150 -2.61 -16.04 -10.13
N LEU A 151 -2.15 -15.06 -10.92
CA LEU A 151 -2.08 -15.16 -12.37
C LEU A 151 -0.63 -15.21 -12.82
N ASP A 152 -0.36 -15.92 -13.88
CA ASP A 152 0.91 -15.85 -14.61
C ASP A 152 1.04 -14.46 -15.27
N ALA A 153 2.11 -13.72 -14.97
CA ALA A 153 2.29 -12.35 -15.44
C ALA A 153 2.53 -12.25 -16.96
N LYS A 154 2.93 -13.34 -17.62
CA LYS A 154 3.17 -13.36 -19.05
C LYS A 154 1.90 -13.70 -19.84
N THR A 155 1.13 -14.67 -19.36
CA THR A 155 -0.05 -15.17 -20.08
C THR A 155 -1.37 -14.65 -19.52
N GLY A 156 -1.41 -14.22 -18.25
CA GLY A 156 -2.62 -13.84 -17.54
C GLY A 156 -3.49 -15.03 -17.13
N ASP A 157 -3.00 -16.26 -17.25
CA ASP A 157 -3.74 -17.45 -16.84
C ASP A 157 -3.78 -17.55 -15.31
N ILE A 158 -4.91 -17.97 -14.75
CA ILE A 158 -5.02 -18.24 -13.32
C ILE A 158 -4.22 -19.50 -13.00
N VAL A 159 -3.21 -19.40 -12.16
CA VAL A 159 -2.28 -20.48 -11.82
C VAL A 159 -2.40 -20.99 -10.39
N GLY A 160 -3.26 -20.36 -9.58
CA GLY A 160 -3.52 -20.83 -8.23
C GLY A 160 -4.46 -19.91 -7.45
N THR A 161 -5.03 -20.46 -6.38
CA THR A 161 -5.92 -19.72 -5.47
C THR A 161 -5.72 -20.22 -4.05
N ALA A 162 -5.66 -19.29 -3.10
CA ALA A 162 -5.67 -19.58 -1.67
C ALA A 162 -6.96 -19.05 -1.05
N GLU A 163 -7.69 -19.87 -0.30
CA GLU A 163 -8.76 -19.42 0.58
C GLU A 163 -8.15 -18.76 1.81
N LEU A 164 -8.71 -17.62 2.21
CA LEU A 164 -8.26 -16.83 3.36
C LEU A 164 -9.22 -17.03 4.55
N GLU A 165 -8.91 -16.47 5.70
CA GLU A 165 -9.66 -16.79 6.92
C GLU A 165 -10.91 -15.93 7.14
N ASP A 166 -11.08 -14.86 6.37
CA ASP A 166 -12.29 -14.03 6.37
C ASP A 166 -12.60 -13.47 4.98
N ASN A 167 -13.55 -12.54 4.90
CA ASN A 167 -13.96 -11.91 3.66
C ASN A 167 -13.41 -10.48 3.45
N GLY A 168 -12.40 -10.10 4.24
CA GLY A 168 -11.76 -8.79 4.18
C GLY A 168 -10.24 -8.86 3.95
N PRO A 169 -9.74 -9.65 2.97
CA PRO A 169 -8.33 -9.57 2.62
C PRO A 169 -8.06 -8.27 1.86
N GLU A 170 -7.05 -7.55 2.30
CA GLU A 170 -6.65 -6.23 1.83
C GLU A 170 -5.33 -6.29 1.04
N GLY A 171 -4.38 -5.43 1.38
CA GLY A 171 -3.07 -5.37 0.73
C GLY A 171 -2.24 -6.64 0.89
N ALA A 172 -1.37 -6.88 -0.09
CA ALA A 172 -0.39 -7.96 -0.08
C ALA A 172 1.03 -7.45 -0.31
N ALA A 173 2.02 -8.14 0.27
CA ALA A 173 3.44 -7.88 0.07
C ALA A 173 4.22 -9.19 -0.12
N SER A 174 5.40 -9.14 -0.77
CA SER A 174 6.26 -10.31 -1.03
C SER A 174 7.62 -10.14 -0.37
N ASP A 175 8.17 -11.25 0.17
CA ASP A 175 9.56 -11.29 0.63
C ASP A 175 10.58 -11.43 -0.52
N GLY A 176 10.12 -11.64 -1.76
CA GLY A 176 10.96 -11.91 -2.91
C GLY A 176 11.70 -13.26 -2.84
N LYS A 177 11.22 -14.18 -1.99
CA LYS A 177 11.82 -15.50 -1.76
C LYS A 177 10.79 -16.63 -1.77
N GLY A 178 9.55 -16.32 -2.12
CA GLY A 178 8.46 -17.30 -2.29
C GLY A 178 7.37 -17.24 -1.27
N ARG A 179 7.36 -16.26 -0.36
CA ARG A 179 6.24 -16.00 0.54
C ARG A 179 5.56 -14.68 0.19
N ILE A 180 4.26 -14.68 0.24
CA ILE A 180 3.44 -13.48 0.23
C ILE A 180 2.69 -13.36 1.56
N PHE A 181 2.43 -12.12 1.95
CA PHE A 181 1.78 -11.75 3.20
C PHE A 181 0.54 -10.94 2.85
N VAL A 182 -0.62 -11.36 3.34
CA VAL A 182 -1.91 -10.72 3.06
C VAL A 182 -2.54 -10.28 4.37
N ASN A 183 -2.87 -9.00 4.47
CA ASN A 183 -3.65 -8.46 5.58
C ASN A 183 -5.10 -8.93 5.51
N ASN A 184 -5.66 -9.35 6.63
CA ASN A 184 -7.09 -9.65 6.78
C ASN A 184 -7.71 -8.66 7.77
N GLU A 185 -8.49 -7.71 7.26
CA GLU A 185 -9.06 -6.59 8.01
C GLU A 185 -9.96 -7.08 9.14
N GLY A 186 -10.89 -7.98 8.83
CA GLY A 186 -11.90 -8.44 9.78
C GLY A 186 -11.38 -9.35 10.90
N LYS A 187 -10.17 -9.90 10.76
CA LYS A 187 -9.53 -10.76 11.77
C LYS A 187 -8.35 -10.10 12.47
N ASN A 188 -7.89 -8.95 11.99
CA ASN A 188 -6.68 -8.30 12.49
C ASN A 188 -5.46 -9.24 12.44
N THR A 189 -5.27 -9.89 11.28
CA THR A 189 -4.19 -10.86 11.08
C THR A 189 -3.44 -10.61 9.77
N ILE A 190 -2.25 -11.21 9.66
CA ILE A 190 -1.57 -11.45 8.38
C ILE A 190 -1.63 -12.95 8.10
N GLN A 191 -2.05 -13.34 6.91
CA GLN A 191 -1.83 -14.69 6.41
C GLN A 191 -0.57 -14.77 5.56
N VAL A 192 0.26 -15.79 5.85
CA VAL A 192 1.47 -16.12 5.11
C VAL A 192 1.14 -17.20 4.10
N ILE A 193 1.46 -16.97 2.83
CA ILE A 193 1.12 -17.89 1.73
C ILE A 193 2.39 -18.23 0.96
N ASP A 194 2.59 -19.51 0.67
CA ASP A 194 3.58 -19.96 -0.31
C ASP A 194 3.09 -19.60 -1.73
N VAL A 195 3.85 -18.75 -2.42
CA VAL A 195 3.41 -18.19 -3.70
C VAL A 195 3.35 -19.23 -4.82
N LYS A 196 4.14 -20.31 -4.76
CA LYS A 196 4.15 -21.35 -5.80
C LYS A 196 2.97 -22.29 -5.71
N THR A 197 2.62 -22.69 -4.49
CA THR A 197 1.55 -23.66 -4.22
C THR A 197 0.23 -23.02 -3.86
N MET A 198 0.23 -21.70 -3.56
CA MET A 198 -0.91 -20.93 -3.04
C MET A 198 -1.50 -21.56 -1.76
N ARG A 199 -0.65 -22.15 -0.93
CA ARG A 199 -1.04 -22.71 0.37
C ARG A 199 -0.79 -21.70 1.47
N VAL A 200 -1.78 -21.51 2.34
CA VAL A 200 -1.62 -20.76 3.59
C VAL A 200 -0.68 -21.56 4.51
N LEU A 201 0.40 -20.91 4.93
CA LEU A 201 1.43 -21.48 5.81
C LEU A 201 1.19 -21.14 7.29
N ALA A 202 0.70 -19.92 7.54
CA ALA A 202 0.47 -19.40 8.88
C ALA A 202 -0.54 -18.25 8.86
N SER A 203 -1.12 -17.96 10.02
CA SER A 203 -1.88 -16.75 10.32
C SER A 203 -1.30 -16.13 11.59
N TRP A 204 -0.97 -14.83 11.53
CA TRP A 204 -0.30 -14.11 12.61
C TRP A 204 -1.18 -12.97 13.13
N PRO A 205 -1.46 -12.92 14.44
CA PRO A 205 -2.23 -11.82 15.01
C PRO A 205 -1.41 -10.51 15.03
N LEU A 206 -2.08 -9.40 14.79
CA LEU A 206 -1.47 -8.08 14.65
C LEU A 206 -1.72 -7.14 15.84
N ALA A 207 -2.30 -7.62 16.94
CA ALA A 207 -2.57 -6.74 18.07
C ALA A 207 -1.33 -5.88 18.44
N PRO A 208 -1.46 -4.54 18.65
CA PRO A 208 -2.71 -3.79 18.82
C PRO A 208 -3.28 -3.17 17.52
N CYS A 209 -2.87 -3.60 16.33
CA CYS A 209 -3.42 -3.14 15.06
C CYS A 209 -4.91 -3.49 14.97
N ASP A 210 -5.71 -2.53 14.54
CA ASP A 210 -7.14 -2.70 14.26
C ASP A 210 -7.41 -2.26 12.82
N GLY A 211 -8.02 -3.16 12.03
CA GLY A 211 -8.29 -2.97 10.62
C GLY A 211 -7.00 -2.83 9.77
N PRO A 212 -6.15 -3.87 9.66
CA PRO A 212 -4.98 -3.83 8.80
C PRO A 212 -5.39 -3.80 7.33
N THR A 213 -4.97 -2.74 6.61
CA THR A 213 -5.26 -2.55 5.20
C THR A 213 -3.96 -2.45 4.38
N GLY A 214 -3.18 -1.38 4.58
CA GLY A 214 -1.90 -1.18 3.89
C GLY A 214 -0.82 -2.13 4.38
N ILE A 215 0.06 -2.57 3.47
CA ILE A 215 1.19 -3.45 3.80
C ILE A 215 2.40 -3.11 2.92
N ALA A 216 3.59 -3.17 3.49
CA ALA A 216 4.85 -3.16 2.75
C ALA A 216 5.87 -4.08 3.43
N TYR A 217 6.90 -4.47 2.69
CA TYR A 217 7.92 -5.40 3.17
C TYR A 217 9.32 -4.82 2.98
N ASP A 218 10.08 -4.72 4.06
CA ASP A 218 11.51 -4.46 3.98
C ASP A 218 12.28 -5.78 3.86
N ARG A 219 12.88 -6.00 2.69
CA ARG A 219 13.67 -7.19 2.36
C ARG A 219 15.02 -7.20 3.05
N THR A 220 15.51 -6.06 3.56
CA THR A 220 16.81 -5.91 4.21
C THR A 220 16.74 -6.36 5.66
N THR A 221 15.76 -5.87 6.40
CA THR A 221 15.58 -6.16 7.83
C THR A 221 14.60 -7.29 8.09
N ASN A 222 13.91 -7.79 7.04
CA ASN A 222 12.89 -8.83 7.13
C ASN A 222 11.72 -8.39 8.01
N ARG A 223 11.23 -7.16 7.78
CA ARG A 223 10.12 -6.55 8.51
C ARG A 223 8.94 -6.31 7.59
N ILE A 224 7.75 -6.53 8.14
CA ILE A 224 6.48 -6.21 7.50
C ILE A 224 5.91 -4.98 8.19
N PHE A 225 5.57 -3.97 7.42
CA PHE A 225 4.86 -2.78 7.88
C PHE A 225 3.38 -2.94 7.58
N CYS A 226 2.53 -2.88 8.60
CA CYS A 226 1.07 -2.97 8.44
C CYS A 226 0.43 -1.65 8.84
N GLY A 227 -0.22 -1.01 7.87
CA GLY A 227 -1.01 0.19 8.05
C GLY A 227 -2.37 -0.15 8.66
N CYS A 228 -2.67 0.44 9.80
CA CYS A 228 -3.90 0.21 10.54
C CYS A 228 -4.52 1.55 10.96
N GLY A 229 -5.73 1.55 11.45
CA GLY A 229 -6.50 2.75 11.77
C GLY A 229 -5.70 3.92 12.36
N LYS A 230 -5.29 3.85 13.64
CA LYS A 230 -4.52 4.91 14.32
C LYS A 230 -3.16 4.44 14.84
N THR A 231 -2.91 3.14 14.77
CA THR A 231 -1.68 2.52 15.28
C THR A 231 -1.26 1.45 14.31
N SER A 232 -0.32 1.78 13.44
CA SER A 232 0.34 0.80 12.56
C SER A 232 1.32 -0.06 13.35
N VAL A 233 1.61 -1.25 12.84
CA VAL A 233 2.53 -2.18 13.51
C VAL A 233 3.62 -2.64 12.56
N VAL A 234 4.74 -3.06 13.16
CA VAL A 234 5.84 -3.72 12.46
C VAL A 234 5.94 -5.15 12.96
N VAL A 235 6.04 -6.08 12.01
CA VAL A 235 6.06 -7.51 12.28
C VAL A 235 7.39 -8.11 11.83
N ASP A 236 8.01 -8.91 12.66
CA ASP A 236 9.14 -9.76 12.28
C ASP A 236 8.64 -10.91 11.39
N ALA A 237 9.01 -10.90 10.12
CA ALA A 237 8.55 -11.88 9.13
C ALA A 237 9.13 -13.29 9.32
N THR A 238 10.01 -13.51 10.30
CA THR A 238 10.49 -14.83 10.69
C THR A 238 9.61 -15.46 11.75
N SER A 239 9.25 -14.68 12.76
CA SER A 239 8.53 -15.16 13.93
C SER A 239 7.02 -14.86 13.91
N GLY A 240 6.57 -13.93 13.08
CA GLY A 240 5.19 -13.43 13.06
C GLY A 240 4.84 -12.52 14.25
N LYS A 241 5.84 -12.08 15.02
CA LYS A 241 5.61 -11.24 16.20
C LYS A 241 5.58 -9.77 15.84
N VAL A 242 4.66 -9.02 16.43
CA VAL A 242 4.70 -7.55 16.42
C VAL A 242 5.89 -7.11 17.26
N VAL A 243 6.81 -6.35 16.65
CA VAL A 243 8.07 -5.89 17.27
C VAL A 243 8.08 -4.38 17.54
N ALA A 244 7.24 -3.63 16.84
CA ALA A 244 7.08 -2.19 17.09
C ALA A 244 5.67 -1.72 16.75
N THR A 245 5.29 -0.58 17.34
CA THR A 245 4.06 0.15 17.04
C THR A 245 4.39 1.57 16.61
N ILE A 246 3.61 2.09 15.68
CA ILE A 246 3.77 3.43 15.11
C ILE A 246 2.45 4.17 15.25
N ALA A 247 2.43 5.26 16.02
CA ALA A 247 1.28 6.15 16.08
C ALA A 247 1.16 6.93 14.76
N ASN A 248 -0.02 6.88 14.13
CA ASN A 248 -0.32 7.58 12.89
C ASN A 248 -1.71 8.22 12.96
N GLY A 249 -2.08 9.00 11.93
CA GLY A 249 -3.42 9.53 11.78
C GLY A 249 -4.43 8.44 11.40
N ASP A 250 -5.73 8.78 11.45
CA ASP A 250 -6.83 7.86 11.19
C ASP A 250 -7.18 7.73 9.69
N GLY A 251 -7.67 6.57 9.30
CA GLY A 251 -8.18 6.28 7.95
C GLY A 251 -7.08 5.87 6.96
N VAL A 252 -6.19 5.02 7.40
CA VAL A 252 -5.15 4.37 6.57
C VAL A 252 -5.80 3.33 5.67
N ASP A 253 -5.34 3.23 4.41
CA ASP A 253 -5.84 2.25 3.42
C ASP A 253 -4.71 1.64 2.57
N ALA A 254 -3.56 2.28 2.53
CA ALA A 254 -2.35 1.77 1.91
C ALA A 254 -1.13 2.19 2.73
N LEU A 255 0.04 1.71 2.33
CA LEU A 255 1.32 2.06 2.94
C LEU A 255 2.40 2.08 1.86
N GLY A 256 3.26 3.09 1.90
CA GLY A 256 4.41 3.22 0.99
C GLY A 256 5.72 2.97 1.72
N TRP A 257 6.67 2.32 1.05
CA TRP A 257 8.02 2.07 1.56
C TRP A 257 9.08 2.50 0.55
N ASP A 258 9.99 3.35 0.98
CA ASP A 258 11.22 3.69 0.24
C ASP A 258 12.41 3.03 0.95
N ALA A 259 12.85 1.91 0.42
CA ALA A 259 13.89 1.10 1.05
C ALA A 259 15.25 1.80 1.10
N SER A 260 15.57 2.65 0.12
CA SER A 260 16.88 3.33 0.07
C SER A 260 16.96 4.51 1.02
N GLN A 261 15.82 5.15 1.28
CA GLN A 261 15.69 6.25 2.24
C GLN A 261 15.23 5.76 3.61
N GLN A 262 14.89 4.48 3.75
CA GLN A 262 14.35 3.89 4.98
C GLN A 262 13.10 4.65 5.49
N LEU A 263 12.24 5.10 4.57
CA LEU A 263 11.04 5.88 4.87
C LEU A 263 9.76 5.10 4.62
N ILE A 264 8.92 5.05 5.65
CA ILE A 264 7.56 4.53 5.60
C ILE A 264 6.61 5.71 5.50
N TYR A 265 5.70 5.69 4.53
CA TYR A 265 4.66 6.69 4.33
C TYR A 265 3.30 6.10 4.67
N ILE A 266 2.62 6.64 5.67
CA ILE A 266 1.34 6.15 6.19
C ILE A 266 0.27 7.24 5.95
N PRO A 267 -0.55 7.13 4.89
CA PRO A 267 -1.58 8.10 4.59
C PRO A 267 -2.78 7.94 5.53
N ALA A 268 -3.24 9.03 6.10
CA ALA A 268 -4.36 9.10 7.03
C ALA A 268 -5.48 9.95 6.42
N GLY A 269 -6.33 9.33 5.62
CA GLY A 269 -7.35 10.03 4.83
C GLY A 269 -8.41 10.76 5.67
N ARG A 270 -8.70 10.32 6.89
CA ARG A 270 -9.63 11.02 7.79
C ARG A 270 -9.00 12.27 8.39
N ASP A 271 -7.69 12.22 8.67
CA ASP A 271 -6.92 13.31 9.29
C ASP A 271 -6.24 14.21 8.26
N SER A 272 -6.40 13.94 6.96
CA SER A 272 -5.83 14.74 5.86
C SER A 272 -4.32 14.89 5.97
N SER A 273 -3.62 13.80 6.28
CA SER A 273 -2.17 13.81 6.51
C SER A 273 -1.49 12.52 6.03
N VAL A 274 -0.17 12.58 5.91
CA VAL A 274 0.73 11.42 5.79
C VAL A 274 1.69 11.46 6.96
N THR A 275 1.71 10.42 7.78
CA THR A 275 2.76 10.23 8.77
C THR A 275 3.96 9.62 8.06
N VAL A 276 5.13 10.29 8.15
CA VAL A 276 6.39 9.79 7.59
C VAL A 276 7.26 9.31 8.72
N VAL A 277 7.73 8.08 8.59
CA VAL A 277 8.48 7.37 9.63
C VAL A 277 9.80 6.89 9.07
N HIS A 278 10.88 7.13 9.79
CA HIS A 278 12.20 6.60 9.43
C HIS A 278 12.48 5.32 10.22
N GLU A 279 12.95 4.29 9.54
CA GLU A 279 13.50 3.09 10.14
C GLU A 279 14.95 3.34 10.55
N ASP A 280 15.21 3.63 11.84
CA ASP A 280 16.56 3.93 12.34
C ASP A 280 17.43 2.68 12.50
N ALA A 281 16.79 1.58 12.77
CA ALA A 281 17.35 0.23 12.87
C ALA A 281 16.19 -0.77 12.86
N PRO A 282 16.43 -2.06 12.64
CA PRO A 282 15.41 -3.07 12.89
C PRO A 282 14.76 -2.85 14.27
N ASP A 283 13.43 -2.82 14.31
CA ASP A 283 12.60 -2.64 15.52
C ASP A 283 12.68 -1.23 16.18
N ARG A 284 13.29 -0.25 15.52
CA ARG A 284 13.33 1.14 15.99
C ARG A 284 12.93 2.12 14.90
N TYR A 285 11.85 2.86 15.16
CA TYR A 285 11.18 3.73 14.19
C TYR A 285 10.94 5.11 14.79
N THR A 286 11.23 6.16 14.03
CA THR A 286 11.02 7.55 14.43
C THR A 286 10.09 8.25 13.46
N VAL A 287 9.01 8.85 13.97
CA VAL A 287 8.18 9.76 13.16
C VAL A 287 9.00 11.02 12.87
N VAL A 288 9.31 11.24 11.59
CA VAL A 288 10.17 12.37 11.14
C VAL A 288 9.35 13.53 10.59
N ALA A 289 8.09 13.27 10.16
CA ALA A 289 7.18 14.32 9.71
C ALA A 289 5.72 13.87 9.78
N THR A 290 4.82 14.87 9.83
CA THR A 290 3.41 14.74 9.49
C THR A 290 3.13 15.74 8.37
N VAL A 291 2.90 15.21 7.17
CA VAL A 291 2.75 16.00 5.94
C VAL A 291 1.26 16.23 5.68
N PRO A 292 0.80 17.48 5.57
CA PRO A 292 -0.61 17.76 5.29
C PRO A 292 -0.98 17.37 3.86
N THR A 293 -2.17 16.78 3.71
CA THR A 293 -2.75 16.38 2.42
C THR A 293 -4.20 16.82 2.31
N MET A 294 -5.09 15.97 1.82
CA MET A 294 -6.50 16.25 1.65
C MET A 294 -7.35 15.14 2.28
N ARG A 295 -8.49 15.51 2.84
CA ARG A 295 -9.45 14.55 3.37
C ARG A 295 -9.85 13.53 2.30
N GLY A 296 -9.68 12.25 2.62
CA GLY A 296 -9.96 11.14 1.71
C GLY A 296 -8.73 10.61 0.97
N ALA A 297 -7.60 11.32 0.95
CA ALA A 297 -6.34 10.83 0.39
C ALA A 297 -5.77 9.75 1.34
N LYS A 298 -6.17 8.50 1.11
CA LYS A 298 -5.95 7.36 2.01
C LYS A 298 -5.04 6.28 1.41
N THR A 299 -4.81 6.32 0.10
CA THR A 299 -3.95 5.41 -0.64
C THR A 299 -2.71 6.13 -1.14
N ILE A 300 -1.59 5.42 -1.23
CA ILE A 300 -0.28 5.98 -1.54
C ILE A 300 0.55 4.97 -2.33
N THR A 301 1.43 5.46 -3.20
CA THR A 301 2.48 4.68 -3.83
C THR A 301 3.80 5.44 -3.77
N VAL A 302 4.92 4.73 -3.82
CA VAL A 302 6.25 5.32 -3.82
C VAL A 302 6.99 4.93 -5.09
N ASP A 303 7.62 5.89 -5.75
CA ASP A 303 8.69 5.60 -6.72
C ASP A 303 10.02 5.50 -5.95
N PRO A 304 10.56 4.30 -5.74
CA PRO A 304 11.75 4.10 -4.90
C PRO A 304 13.05 4.51 -5.60
N VAL A 305 12.99 4.87 -6.89
CA VAL A 305 14.14 5.35 -7.67
C VAL A 305 14.18 6.87 -7.67
N LYS A 306 13.01 7.52 -7.72
CA LYS A 306 12.89 8.99 -7.67
C LYS A 306 12.70 9.53 -6.25
N HIS A 307 12.45 8.66 -5.28
CA HIS A 307 12.20 9.00 -3.87
C HIS A 307 11.02 9.96 -3.70
N VAL A 308 9.93 9.68 -4.40
CA VAL A 308 8.69 10.47 -4.35
C VAL A 308 7.53 9.58 -4.00
N ALA A 309 6.75 10.00 -3.01
CA ALA A 309 5.48 9.37 -2.68
C ALA A 309 4.32 10.12 -3.34
N TYR A 310 3.37 9.37 -3.93
CA TYR A 310 2.24 9.93 -4.66
C TYR A 310 0.93 9.52 -4.03
N LEU A 311 -0.01 10.47 -3.96
CA LEU A 311 -1.40 10.26 -3.54
C LEU A 311 -2.35 10.90 -4.57
N PHE A 312 -3.59 10.44 -4.53
CA PHE A 312 -4.63 11.01 -5.37
C PHE A 312 -5.95 11.11 -4.61
N GLN A 313 -6.67 12.22 -4.78
CA GLN A 313 -8.01 12.41 -4.21
C GLN A 313 -8.84 13.35 -5.09
N PRO A 314 -10.01 12.90 -5.60
CA PRO A 314 -10.96 13.79 -6.25
C PRO A 314 -11.70 14.64 -5.22
N GLU A 315 -11.96 15.87 -5.58
CA GLU A 315 -12.83 16.80 -4.87
C GLU A 315 -14.22 16.77 -5.51
N TYR A 316 -15.24 16.58 -4.69
CA TYR A 316 -16.61 16.45 -5.16
C TYR A 316 -17.40 17.72 -4.86
N GLY A 317 -18.20 18.16 -5.83
CA GLY A 317 -19.21 19.20 -5.64
C GLY A 317 -20.37 18.71 -4.75
N PRO A 318 -21.37 19.56 -4.52
CA PRO A 318 -22.55 19.19 -3.76
C PRO A 318 -23.23 17.95 -4.36
N PRO A 319 -23.72 17.01 -3.52
CA PRO A 319 -24.48 15.89 -4.03
C PRO A 319 -25.76 16.36 -4.73
N PRO A 320 -26.27 15.62 -5.72
CA PRO A 320 -27.54 15.96 -6.34
C PRO A 320 -28.65 15.91 -5.32
N ALA A 321 -29.65 16.78 -5.49
CA ALA A 321 -30.83 16.76 -4.64
C ALA A 321 -31.50 15.37 -4.70
N PRO A 322 -31.94 14.81 -3.57
CA PRO A 322 -32.68 13.56 -3.57
C PRO A 322 -33.89 13.64 -4.50
N ALA A 323 -34.12 12.60 -5.30
CA ALA A 323 -35.35 12.55 -6.09
C ALA A 323 -36.59 12.57 -5.18
N PRO A 324 -37.69 13.24 -5.56
CA PRO A 324 -38.90 13.27 -4.76
C PRO A 324 -39.34 11.85 -4.38
N GLY A 325 -39.54 11.58 -3.09
CA GLY A 325 -39.93 10.26 -2.60
C GLY A 325 -38.79 9.27 -2.34
N SER A 326 -37.54 9.64 -2.55
CA SER A 326 -36.40 8.77 -2.21
C SER A 326 -36.31 8.56 -0.69
N PRO A 327 -36.12 7.32 -0.21
CA PRO A 327 -35.90 7.08 1.20
C PRO A 327 -34.58 7.75 1.65
N PRO A 328 -34.48 8.19 2.92
CA PRO A 328 -33.23 8.70 3.45
C PRO A 328 -32.11 7.66 3.35
N PRO A 329 -30.84 8.07 3.17
CA PRO A 329 -29.72 7.14 3.18
C PRO A 329 -29.73 6.29 4.45
N ALA A 330 -29.42 5.00 4.31
CA ALA A 330 -29.28 4.12 5.46
C ALA A 330 -28.25 4.69 6.45
N PRO A 331 -28.42 4.54 7.76
CA PRO A 331 -27.43 4.97 8.75
C PRO A 331 -26.05 4.36 8.42
N GLY A 332 -25.02 5.20 8.25
CA GLY A 332 -23.66 4.78 7.86
C GLY A 332 -23.45 4.55 6.36
N GLY A 333 -24.50 4.59 5.53
CA GLY A 333 -24.38 4.50 4.08
C GLY A 333 -23.72 5.74 3.48
N ARG A 334 -22.79 5.56 2.53
CA ARG A 334 -22.28 6.68 1.74
C ARG A 334 -23.38 7.14 0.79
N GLY A 335 -23.92 8.34 1.02
CA GLY A 335 -24.86 8.96 0.08
C GLY A 335 -24.25 9.17 -1.32
N PRO A 336 -25.09 9.54 -2.33
CA PRO A 336 -24.60 9.84 -3.67
C PRO A 336 -23.58 10.98 -3.59
N ARG A 337 -22.45 10.83 -4.29
CA ARG A 337 -21.45 11.88 -4.42
C ARG A 337 -21.86 12.86 -5.49
N GLY A 338 -21.51 14.12 -5.32
CA GLY A 338 -21.62 15.13 -6.37
C GLY A 338 -20.64 14.88 -7.52
N PRO A 339 -20.69 15.71 -8.57
CA PRO A 339 -19.73 15.64 -9.66
C PRO A 339 -18.32 15.92 -9.17
N VAL A 340 -17.31 15.37 -9.83
CA VAL A 340 -15.91 15.73 -9.59
C VAL A 340 -15.70 17.16 -10.07
N ILE A 341 -15.28 18.05 -9.17
CA ILE A 341 -14.98 19.46 -9.49
C ILE A 341 -13.49 19.74 -9.59
N ALA A 342 -12.66 18.89 -8.99
CA ALA A 342 -11.21 18.88 -9.15
C ALA A 342 -10.67 17.48 -8.87
N ALA A 343 -9.52 17.15 -9.42
CA ALA A 343 -8.85 15.87 -9.25
C ALA A 343 -7.41 16.11 -8.82
N TRP A 344 -7.16 15.99 -7.53
CA TRP A 344 -5.90 16.40 -6.92
C TRP A 344 -4.90 15.27 -6.82
N PHE A 345 -3.80 15.41 -7.54
CA PHE A 345 -2.64 14.52 -7.50
C PHE A 345 -1.54 15.18 -6.68
N PHE A 346 -1.00 14.47 -5.70
CA PHE A 346 0.04 14.95 -4.79
C PHE A 346 1.34 14.22 -5.06
N ALA A 347 2.45 14.94 -5.04
CA ALA A 347 3.81 14.40 -5.02
C ALA A 347 4.54 14.92 -3.78
N ILE A 348 4.99 14.01 -2.91
CA ILE A 348 5.72 14.30 -1.68
C ILE A 348 7.17 13.88 -1.89
N SER A 349 8.09 14.81 -1.78
CA SER A 349 9.55 14.59 -1.84
C SER A 349 10.26 15.30 -0.69
N HIS A 350 11.49 14.96 -0.41
CA HIS A 350 12.34 15.61 0.60
C HIS A 350 13.69 16.01 0.02
#